data_54bde54669d08574dae07125cd285dd0
#
_entry.id   54bde54669d08574dae07125cd285dd0
#
_cell.length_a   1.000
_cell.length_b   1.000
_cell.length_c   1.000
_cell.angle_alpha   90.00
_cell.angle_beta   90.00
_cell.angle_gamma   90.00
#
_symmetry.space_group_name_H-M   'P 1'
#
loop_
_entity.id
_entity.type
_entity.pdbx_description
1 polymer ?
#
loop_
_entity_poly.entity_id
_entity_poly.type
_entity_poly.pdbx_seq_one_letter_code
_entity_poly.pdbx_strand_id
1 'polypeptide(L)'
;IMLKSGAGIYEINAIRRHISAMNGGMLAKRIRDRGAELIGFGISDAVGTPATGDIGEPYKNYKGTPMGPDQTTLEEARQVIRDYGVADRLPKSVVDYLMHVGPEGETPKAFPENTYFLLNSLPDSCLTAKRISEEMGIPAVILTSYLEGEAREVGSVFASLAREIQNYGNPVKPPCVL
;
A
#
# COMPACT_ATOMS: atom_id res chain seq x y z
N ILE A 1 -18.72 0.90 -6.33
CA ILE A 1 -19.55 0.12 -5.41
C ILE A 1 -18.75 -0.12 -4.13
N MET A 2 -17.61 -0.80 -4.20
CA MET A 2 -16.81 -1.16 -3.02
C MET A 2 -16.40 0.04 -2.17
N LEU A 3 -15.93 1.15 -2.75
CA LEU A 3 -15.61 2.39 -2.01
C LEU A 3 -16.80 2.98 -1.22
N LYS A 4 -18.02 2.63 -1.59
CA LYS A 4 -19.26 3.11 -0.91
C LYS A 4 -19.86 2.06 0.03
N SER A 5 -19.21 0.91 0.20
CA SER A 5 -19.71 -0.17 1.08
C SER A 5 -19.23 -0.03 2.53
N GLY A 6 -18.21 0.78 2.77
CA GLY A 6 -17.51 0.87 4.04
C GLY A 6 -16.33 -0.09 4.16
N ALA A 7 -16.06 -0.89 3.12
CA ALA A 7 -14.91 -1.79 3.08
C ALA A 7 -13.58 -1.01 3.09
N GLY A 8 -12.62 -1.49 3.84
CA GLY A 8 -11.27 -0.96 3.87
C GLY A 8 -10.50 -1.26 2.59
N ILE A 9 -9.38 -0.55 2.39
CA ILE A 9 -8.58 -0.70 1.16
C ILE A 9 -8.02 -2.11 0.99
N TYR A 10 -7.67 -2.79 2.06
CA TYR A 10 -7.17 -4.17 2.02
C TYR A 10 -8.23 -5.14 1.52
N GLU A 11 -9.46 -5.01 2.00
CA GLU A 11 -10.62 -5.81 1.60
C GLU A 11 -11.00 -5.55 0.14
N ILE A 12 -11.02 -4.27 -0.27
CA ILE A 12 -11.25 -3.90 -1.66
C ILE A 12 -10.18 -4.51 -2.57
N ASN A 13 -8.93 -4.49 -2.14
CA ASN A 13 -7.81 -5.03 -2.90
C ASN A 13 -7.86 -6.56 -3.00
N ALA A 14 -8.37 -7.28 -2.01
CA ALA A 14 -8.59 -8.72 -2.10
C ALA A 14 -9.48 -9.06 -3.31
N ILE A 15 -10.62 -8.38 -3.45
CA ILE A 15 -11.49 -8.55 -4.62
C ILE A 15 -10.76 -8.15 -5.92
N ARG A 16 -10.16 -6.95 -5.95
CA ARG A 16 -9.52 -6.40 -7.15
C ARG A 16 -8.42 -7.29 -7.70
N ARG A 17 -7.62 -7.90 -6.84
CA ARG A 17 -6.51 -8.77 -7.25
C ARG A 17 -7.00 -10.06 -7.85
N HIS A 18 -8.05 -10.67 -7.30
CA HIS A 18 -8.59 -11.93 -7.77
C HIS A 18 -9.44 -11.84 -9.04
N ILE A 19 -9.84 -10.63 -9.45
CA ILE A 19 -10.52 -10.42 -10.75
C ILE A 19 -9.63 -9.77 -11.80
N SER A 20 -8.37 -9.49 -11.45
CA SER A 20 -7.44 -8.80 -12.35
C SER A 20 -6.55 -9.77 -13.09
N ALA A 21 -6.40 -9.54 -14.38
CA ALA A 21 -5.44 -10.28 -15.19
C ALA A 21 -3.97 -9.80 -15.01
N MET A 22 -3.74 -8.73 -14.24
CA MET A 22 -2.42 -8.10 -14.08
C MET A 22 -2.01 -7.94 -12.61
N ASN A 23 -2.96 -7.50 -11.75
CA ASN A 23 -2.66 -7.27 -10.34
C ASN A 23 -2.51 -8.59 -9.56
N GLY A 24 -2.07 -8.50 -8.30
CA GLY A 24 -1.90 -9.68 -7.46
C GLY A 24 -0.83 -10.65 -7.98
N GLY A 25 0.23 -10.14 -8.62
CA GLY A 25 1.31 -10.97 -9.16
C GLY A 25 1.01 -11.61 -10.52
N MET A 26 -0.18 -11.39 -11.08
CA MET A 26 -0.57 -12.03 -12.35
C MET A 26 0.28 -11.58 -13.54
N LEU A 27 0.79 -10.33 -13.53
CA LEU A 27 1.72 -9.89 -14.56
C LEU A 27 3.04 -10.68 -14.48
N ALA A 28 3.61 -10.80 -13.28
CA ALA A 28 4.84 -11.59 -13.07
C ALA A 28 4.65 -13.04 -13.49
N LYS A 29 3.53 -13.67 -13.11
CA LYS A 29 3.20 -15.03 -13.53
C LYS A 29 3.19 -15.17 -15.06
N ARG A 30 2.52 -14.25 -15.76
CA ARG A 30 2.43 -14.30 -17.23
C ARG A 30 3.77 -14.11 -17.94
N ILE A 31 4.66 -13.29 -17.39
CA ILE A 31 6.01 -13.07 -17.92
C ILE A 31 6.82 -14.36 -17.75
N ARG A 32 6.79 -14.96 -16.58
CA ARG A 32 7.51 -16.19 -16.27
C ARG A 32 6.98 -17.40 -17.05
N ASP A 33 5.67 -17.51 -17.21
CA ASP A 33 5.05 -18.58 -18.01
C ASP A 33 5.53 -18.56 -19.48
N ARG A 34 6.13 -17.43 -19.93
CA ARG A 34 6.79 -17.29 -21.23
C ARG A 34 8.31 -17.46 -21.20
N GLY A 35 8.88 -17.86 -20.08
CA GLY A 35 10.30 -18.09 -19.91
C GLY A 35 11.15 -16.80 -19.82
N ALA A 36 10.53 -15.65 -19.53
CA ALA A 36 11.24 -14.40 -19.36
C ALA A 36 11.54 -14.12 -17.87
N GLU A 37 12.68 -13.50 -17.62
CA GLU A 37 13.03 -12.96 -16.30
C GLU A 37 12.34 -11.63 -16.04
N LEU A 38 12.08 -11.34 -14.77
CA LEU A 38 11.47 -10.10 -14.32
C LEU A 38 12.41 -9.34 -13.39
N ILE A 39 12.76 -8.12 -13.78
CA ILE A 39 13.44 -7.16 -12.91
C ILE A 39 12.48 -6.00 -12.69
N GLY A 40 12.15 -5.74 -11.43
CA GLY A 40 11.22 -4.68 -11.02
C GLY A 40 11.94 -3.53 -10.33
N PHE A 41 11.53 -2.31 -10.64
CA PHE A 41 11.89 -1.11 -9.91
C PHE A 41 10.62 -0.45 -9.37
N GLY A 42 10.64 -0.05 -8.11
CA GLY A 42 9.47 0.54 -7.50
C GLY A 42 9.77 1.70 -6.55
N ILE A 43 8.80 2.58 -6.46
CA ILE A 43 8.67 3.59 -5.42
C ILE A 43 7.42 3.21 -4.65
N SER A 44 7.50 3.11 -3.32
CA SER A 44 6.39 2.68 -2.48
C SER A 44 5.92 3.80 -1.56
N ASP A 45 4.64 4.12 -1.65
CA ASP A 45 3.91 4.94 -0.68
C ASP A 45 3.10 4.09 0.31
N ALA A 46 3.30 2.77 0.29
CA ALA A 46 2.60 1.88 1.21
C ALA A 46 3.17 1.99 2.63
N VAL A 47 2.27 2.19 3.59
CA VAL A 47 2.62 2.21 5.02
C VAL A 47 3.24 0.87 5.42
N GLY A 48 4.32 0.94 6.21
CA GLY A 48 5.08 -0.22 6.65
C GLY A 48 6.14 -0.72 5.66
N THR A 49 6.33 -0.07 4.51
CA THR A 49 7.52 -0.29 3.68
C THR A 49 8.73 0.31 4.40
N PRO A 50 9.82 -0.44 4.63
CA PRO A 50 11.01 0.07 5.31
C PRO A 50 11.74 1.13 4.47
N ALA A 51 12.64 1.89 5.10
CA ALA A 51 13.57 2.75 4.38
C ALA A 51 14.51 1.91 3.50
N THR A 52 14.91 2.44 2.34
CA THR A 52 15.76 1.71 1.40
C THR A 52 17.14 1.38 1.97
N GLY A 53 17.66 2.20 2.89
CA GLY A 53 18.90 1.92 3.60
C GLY A 53 18.85 0.78 4.62
N ASP A 54 17.65 0.38 5.04
CA ASP A 54 17.41 -0.66 6.05
C ASP A 54 17.17 -2.05 5.45
N ILE A 55 17.12 -2.15 4.13
CA ILE A 55 16.83 -3.39 3.42
C ILE A 55 18.01 -3.80 2.53
N GLY A 56 18.22 -5.13 2.48
CA GLY A 56 19.11 -5.70 1.48
C GLY A 56 18.46 -5.71 0.10
N GLU A 57 19.26 -5.56 -0.92
CA GLU A 57 18.82 -5.71 -2.31
C GLU A 57 19.06 -7.15 -2.80
N PRO A 58 18.16 -7.74 -3.54
CA PRO A 58 16.84 -7.22 -3.98
C PRO A 58 15.79 -7.25 -2.87
N TYR A 59 14.85 -6.29 -2.89
CA TYR A 59 13.75 -6.22 -1.94
C TYR A 59 12.71 -7.32 -2.17
N LYS A 60 12.47 -8.16 -1.16
CA LYS A 60 11.61 -9.34 -1.31
C LYS A 60 10.17 -9.17 -0.82
N ASN A 61 9.87 -8.08 -0.12
CA ASN A 61 8.56 -7.83 0.47
C ASN A 61 7.68 -6.83 -0.30
N TYR A 62 7.84 -6.72 -1.61
CA TYR A 62 7.10 -5.80 -2.49
C TYR A 62 5.64 -6.22 -2.71
N LYS A 63 4.84 -6.16 -1.66
CA LYS A 63 3.44 -6.57 -1.64
C LYS A 63 2.57 -5.69 -2.52
N GLY A 64 1.54 -6.28 -3.10
CA GLY A 64 0.45 -5.55 -3.76
C GLY A 64 0.74 -4.98 -5.14
N THR A 65 1.94 -5.15 -5.68
CA THR A 65 2.27 -4.72 -7.04
C THR A 65 1.82 -5.76 -8.08
N PRO A 66 1.69 -5.39 -9.37
CA PRO A 66 1.46 -6.36 -10.45
C PRO A 66 2.57 -7.42 -10.57
N MET A 67 3.76 -7.12 -10.03
CA MET A 67 4.96 -7.95 -10.10
C MET A 67 5.22 -8.73 -8.80
N GLY A 68 4.54 -8.38 -7.71
CA GLY A 68 4.73 -8.97 -6.39
C GLY A 68 3.69 -10.04 -6.05
N PRO A 69 4.04 -10.97 -5.14
CA PRO A 69 3.10 -11.97 -4.67
C PRO A 69 1.93 -11.34 -3.91
N ASP A 70 0.77 -11.92 -4.05
CA ASP A 70 -0.42 -11.51 -3.32
C ASP A 70 -0.51 -12.22 -1.96
N GLN A 71 -0.75 -11.45 -0.91
CA GLN A 71 -0.92 -11.99 0.44
C GLN A 71 -2.40 -12.29 0.74
N THR A 72 -3.34 -11.78 -0.06
CA THR A 72 -4.77 -12.04 0.10
C THR A 72 -5.16 -13.35 -0.59
N THR A 73 -6.24 -13.96 -0.15
CA THR A 73 -6.74 -15.23 -0.69
C THR A 73 -8.06 -15.04 -1.42
N LEU A 74 -8.39 -15.99 -2.30
CA LEU A 74 -9.69 -16.04 -2.97
C LEU A 74 -10.84 -16.13 -1.96
N GLU A 75 -10.64 -16.84 -0.86
CA GLU A 75 -11.66 -16.96 0.18
C GLU A 75 -11.87 -15.64 0.94
N GLU A 76 -10.81 -14.87 1.19
CA GLU A 76 -10.95 -13.50 1.73
C GLU A 76 -11.75 -12.61 0.78
N ALA A 77 -11.48 -12.68 -0.52
CA ALA A 77 -12.26 -11.93 -1.51
C ALA A 77 -13.75 -12.32 -1.50
N ARG A 78 -14.08 -13.59 -1.35
CA ARG A 78 -15.45 -14.09 -1.17
C ARG A 78 -16.08 -13.60 0.13
N GLN A 79 -15.31 -13.65 1.21
CA GLN A 79 -15.78 -13.22 2.52
C GLN A 79 -16.15 -11.74 2.53
N VAL A 80 -15.35 -10.88 1.89
CA VAL A 80 -15.66 -9.45 1.74
C VAL A 80 -16.99 -9.24 1.03
N ILE A 81 -17.32 -10.00 -0.02
CA ILE A 81 -18.62 -9.90 -0.70
C ILE A 81 -19.77 -10.23 0.27
N ARG A 82 -19.59 -11.25 1.11
CA ARG A 82 -20.60 -11.66 2.11
C ARG A 82 -20.75 -10.63 3.23
N ASP A 83 -19.65 -10.20 3.82
CA ASP A 83 -19.64 -9.31 5.00
C ASP A 83 -20.26 -7.95 4.71
N TYR A 84 -20.02 -7.43 3.51
CA TYR A 84 -20.56 -6.13 3.09
C TYR A 84 -21.89 -6.24 2.31
N GLY A 85 -22.41 -7.43 2.08
CA GLY A 85 -23.68 -7.65 1.40
C GLY A 85 -23.75 -7.00 0.02
N VAL A 86 -22.66 -7.03 -0.74
CA VAL A 86 -22.54 -6.29 -2.01
C VAL A 86 -22.80 -7.12 -3.27
N ALA A 87 -23.17 -8.39 -3.12
CA ALA A 87 -23.36 -9.30 -4.24
C ALA A 87 -24.35 -8.75 -5.29
N ASP A 88 -25.51 -8.24 -4.87
CA ASP A 88 -26.53 -7.70 -5.76
C ASP A 88 -26.14 -6.35 -6.40
N ARG A 89 -25.10 -5.72 -5.90
CA ARG A 89 -24.62 -4.39 -6.35
C ARG A 89 -23.41 -4.49 -7.26
N LEU A 90 -22.68 -5.61 -7.21
CA LEU A 90 -21.55 -5.88 -8.09
C LEU A 90 -22.05 -6.42 -9.45
N PRO A 91 -21.24 -6.28 -10.52
CA PRO A 91 -21.56 -6.94 -11.79
C PRO A 91 -21.72 -8.46 -11.57
N LYS A 92 -22.77 -9.03 -12.12
CA LYS A 92 -23.07 -10.46 -11.95
C LYS A 92 -21.90 -11.35 -12.36
N SER A 93 -21.20 -11.03 -13.45
CA SER A 93 -20.02 -11.76 -13.92
C SER A 93 -18.88 -11.80 -12.91
N VAL A 94 -18.71 -10.73 -12.12
CA VAL A 94 -17.69 -10.66 -11.06
C VAL A 94 -18.06 -11.58 -9.91
N VAL A 95 -19.33 -11.50 -9.47
CA VAL A 95 -19.82 -12.35 -8.38
C VAL A 95 -19.79 -13.82 -8.79
N ASP A 96 -20.35 -14.15 -9.96
CA ASP A 96 -20.37 -15.52 -10.48
C ASP A 96 -18.94 -16.08 -10.59
N TYR A 97 -17.98 -15.31 -11.09
CA TYR A 97 -16.58 -15.73 -11.15
C TYR A 97 -16.02 -16.02 -9.77
N LEU A 98 -16.02 -15.02 -8.87
CA LEU A 98 -15.40 -15.16 -7.55
C LEU A 98 -16.02 -16.28 -6.72
N MET A 99 -17.34 -16.44 -6.79
CA MET A 99 -18.05 -17.44 -5.97
C MET A 99 -17.91 -18.88 -6.48
N HIS A 100 -17.63 -19.07 -7.77
CA HIS A 100 -17.61 -20.42 -8.36
C HIS A 100 -16.27 -20.85 -8.95
N VAL A 101 -15.31 -19.92 -9.15
CA VAL A 101 -13.96 -20.31 -9.62
C VAL A 101 -13.29 -21.23 -8.61
N GLY A 102 -12.63 -22.27 -9.12
CA GLY A 102 -11.87 -23.21 -8.31
C GLY A 102 -10.51 -22.68 -7.85
N PRO A 103 -9.61 -23.54 -7.42
CA PRO A 103 -8.27 -23.18 -6.95
C PRO A 103 -7.44 -22.41 -8.00
N GLU A 104 -7.77 -22.57 -9.28
CA GLU A 104 -7.12 -21.84 -10.38
C GLU A 104 -7.38 -20.32 -10.37
N GLY A 105 -8.39 -19.88 -9.64
CA GLY A 105 -8.68 -18.48 -9.40
C GLY A 105 -7.80 -17.83 -8.32
N GLU A 106 -6.95 -18.61 -7.66
CA GLU A 106 -6.05 -18.10 -6.64
C GLU A 106 -4.88 -17.34 -7.26
N THR A 107 -4.48 -16.24 -6.63
CA THR A 107 -3.35 -15.42 -7.05
C THR A 107 -2.01 -16.03 -6.62
N PRO A 108 -0.89 -15.77 -7.33
CA PRO A 108 0.43 -16.26 -6.94
C PRO A 108 0.86 -15.78 -5.56
N LYS A 109 1.38 -16.68 -4.72
CA LYS A 109 1.80 -16.41 -3.34
C LYS A 109 3.31 -16.25 -3.17
N ALA A 110 4.09 -16.62 -4.17
CA ALA A 110 5.55 -16.49 -4.15
C ALA A 110 6.12 -16.38 -5.57
N PHE A 111 7.23 -15.66 -5.67
CA PHE A 111 8.07 -15.58 -6.88
C PHE A 111 9.54 -15.59 -6.46
N PRO A 112 10.13 -16.76 -6.22
CA PRO A 112 11.49 -16.85 -5.69
C PRO A 112 12.57 -16.29 -6.62
N GLU A 113 12.32 -16.27 -7.93
CA GLU A 113 13.27 -15.79 -8.94
C GLU A 113 13.07 -14.32 -9.34
N ASN A 114 12.03 -13.65 -8.84
CA ASN A 114 11.83 -12.24 -9.16
C ASN A 114 12.85 -11.38 -8.41
N THR A 115 13.43 -10.44 -9.14
CA THR A 115 14.31 -9.40 -8.59
C THR A 115 13.57 -8.07 -8.56
N TYR A 116 13.50 -7.44 -7.41
CA TYR A 116 12.82 -6.18 -7.23
C TYR A 116 13.68 -5.21 -6.41
N PHE A 117 13.88 -4.02 -6.97
CA PHE A 117 14.61 -2.95 -6.32
C PHE A 117 13.65 -1.86 -5.85
N LEU A 118 13.65 -1.59 -4.57
CA LEU A 118 12.91 -0.48 -3.99
C LEU A 118 13.79 0.77 -4.07
N LEU A 119 13.36 1.75 -4.86
CA LEU A 119 14.11 2.98 -5.10
C LEU A 119 13.82 4.07 -4.06
N ASN A 120 12.61 4.07 -3.50
CA ASN A 120 12.19 5.03 -2.48
C ASN A 120 10.97 4.51 -1.72
N SER A 121 10.81 4.96 -0.47
CA SER A 121 9.71 4.63 0.42
C SER A 121 9.20 5.86 1.17
N LEU A 122 8.12 5.72 1.97
CA LEU A 122 7.64 6.80 2.84
C LEU A 122 8.72 7.26 3.84
N PRO A 123 9.41 6.37 4.58
CA PRO A 123 10.51 6.77 5.45
C PRO A 123 11.61 7.55 4.72
N ASP A 124 12.03 7.11 3.53
CA ASP A 124 13.05 7.82 2.73
C ASP A 124 12.60 9.22 2.35
N SER A 125 11.33 9.36 1.96
CA SER A 125 10.72 10.65 1.63
C SER A 125 10.69 11.59 2.83
N CYS A 126 10.30 11.08 4.01
CA CYS A 126 10.30 11.84 5.26
C CYS A 126 11.72 12.28 5.67
N LEU A 127 12.69 11.37 5.60
CA LEU A 127 14.09 11.67 5.89
C LEU A 127 14.67 12.72 4.95
N THR A 128 14.34 12.61 3.65
CA THR A 128 14.78 13.59 2.64
C THR A 128 14.15 14.97 2.88
N ALA A 129 12.85 15.03 3.16
CA ALA A 129 12.17 16.28 3.47
C ALA A 129 12.73 16.94 4.73
N LYS A 130 12.98 16.14 5.78
CA LYS A 130 13.63 16.65 7.01
C LYS A 130 15.00 17.24 6.71
N ARG A 131 15.87 16.52 6.02
CA ARG A 131 17.22 16.99 5.66
C ARG A 131 17.18 18.28 4.87
N ILE A 132 16.35 18.38 3.83
CA ILE A 132 16.22 19.59 3.01
C ILE A 132 15.72 20.78 3.85
N SER A 133 14.75 20.57 4.71
CA SER A 133 14.23 21.60 5.62
C SER A 133 15.35 22.13 6.54
N GLU A 134 16.11 21.23 7.14
CA GLU A 134 17.22 21.60 8.04
C GLU A 134 18.35 22.32 7.29
N GLU A 135 18.67 21.95 6.05
CA GLU A 135 19.62 22.67 5.17
C GLU A 135 19.14 24.08 4.85
N MET A 136 17.82 24.31 4.81
CA MET A 136 17.22 25.64 4.66
C MET A 136 17.17 26.45 5.97
N GLY A 137 17.66 25.88 7.08
CA GLY A 137 17.62 26.49 8.40
C GLY A 137 16.26 26.41 9.10
N ILE A 138 15.37 25.53 8.62
CA ILE A 138 14.04 25.32 9.20
C ILE A 138 14.04 23.98 9.95
N PRO A 139 13.85 23.97 11.28
CA PRO A 139 13.76 22.73 12.05
C PRO A 139 12.64 21.82 11.55
N ALA A 140 12.91 20.51 11.47
CA ALA A 140 11.93 19.53 11.03
C ALA A 140 11.87 18.33 11.96
N VAL A 141 10.66 17.84 12.20
CA VAL A 141 10.41 16.66 13.03
C VAL A 141 9.55 15.66 12.25
N ILE A 142 10.03 14.44 12.11
CA ILE A 142 9.20 13.35 11.59
C ILE A 142 8.36 12.81 12.73
N LEU A 143 7.06 13.05 12.68
CA LEU A 143 6.12 12.53 13.68
C LEU A 143 5.87 11.04 13.48
N THR A 144 5.67 10.63 12.22
CA THR A 144 5.46 9.23 11.87
C THR A 144 5.54 9.04 10.35
N SER A 145 5.99 7.88 9.90
CA SER A 145 5.84 7.38 8.53
C SER A 145 4.74 6.31 8.42
N TYR A 146 3.96 6.11 9.50
CA TYR A 146 2.90 5.10 9.62
C TYR A 146 1.51 5.72 9.75
N LEU A 147 1.31 6.93 9.21
CA LEU A 147 0.05 7.63 9.35
C LEU A 147 -1.05 6.95 8.53
N GLU A 148 -2.06 6.48 9.20
CA GLU A 148 -3.29 5.91 8.63
C GLU A 148 -4.51 6.52 9.32
N GLY A 149 -5.67 6.46 8.67
CA GLY A 149 -6.94 6.92 9.23
C GLY A 149 -7.71 7.87 8.33
N GLU A 150 -8.83 8.34 8.80
CA GLU A 150 -9.68 9.29 8.09
C GLU A 150 -9.03 10.68 8.07
N ALA A 151 -8.81 11.22 6.88
CA ALA A 151 -8.10 12.50 6.68
C ALA A 151 -8.70 13.66 7.50
N ARG A 152 -10.02 13.68 7.68
CA ARG A 152 -10.70 14.69 8.49
C ARG A 152 -10.32 14.64 9.96
N GLU A 153 -10.25 13.43 10.52
CA GLU A 153 -9.91 13.23 11.94
C GLU A 153 -8.42 13.52 12.16
N VAL A 154 -7.57 12.99 11.29
CA VAL A 154 -6.14 13.28 11.29
C VAL A 154 -5.87 14.78 11.14
N GLY A 155 -6.58 15.47 10.25
CA GLY A 155 -6.49 16.91 10.08
C GLY A 155 -6.80 17.70 11.36
N SER A 156 -7.75 17.24 12.17
CA SER A 156 -8.04 17.86 13.46
C SER A 156 -6.88 17.73 14.44
N VAL A 157 -6.19 16.61 14.46
CA VAL A 157 -4.99 16.40 15.28
C VAL A 157 -3.86 17.33 14.83
N PHE A 158 -3.59 17.41 13.52
CA PHE A 158 -2.56 18.31 12.99
C PHE A 158 -2.87 19.78 13.27
N ALA A 159 -4.13 20.20 13.19
CA ALA A 159 -4.55 21.54 13.57
C ALA A 159 -4.27 21.84 15.06
N SER A 160 -4.45 20.86 15.95
CA SER A 160 -4.13 20.98 17.36
C SER A 160 -2.62 21.11 17.59
N LEU A 161 -1.82 20.29 16.90
CA LEU A 161 -0.36 20.38 16.94
C LEU A 161 0.14 21.75 16.44
N ALA A 162 -0.43 22.25 15.34
CA ALA A 162 -0.06 23.57 14.83
C ALA A 162 -0.31 24.70 15.85
N ARG A 163 -1.42 24.64 16.58
CA ARG A 163 -1.71 25.60 17.67
C ARG A 163 -0.73 25.46 18.85
N GLU A 164 -0.38 24.24 19.23
CA GLU A 164 0.60 23.97 20.27
C GLU A 164 1.99 24.52 19.89
N ILE A 165 2.41 24.30 18.66
CA ILE A 165 3.66 24.84 18.11
C ILE A 165 3.63 26.38 18.14
N GLN A 166 2.55 26.98 17.65
CA GLN A 166 2.42 28.42 17.56
C GLN A 166 2.44 29.11 18.92
N ASN A 167 1.76 28.55 19.93
CA ASN A 167 1.56 29.18 21.21
C ASN A 167 2.64 28.82 22.25
N TYR A 168 3.19 27.60 22.18
CA TYR A 168 4.07 27.06 23.20
C TYR A 168 5.42 26.55 22.66
N GLY A 169 5.56 26.39 21.34
CA GLY A 169 6.78 25.89 20.73
C GLY A 169 7.02 24.40 20.91
N ASN A 170 5.97 23.60 21.12
CA ASN A 170 6.06 22.15 21.31
C ASN A 170 5.44 21.39 20.11
N PRO A 171 6.03 20.29 19.64
CA PRO A 171 7.31 19.67 20.02
C PRO A 171 8.55 20.39 19.46
N VAL A 172 8.36 21.40 18.62
CA VAL A 172 9.43 22.16 17.97
C VAL A 172 9.03 23.63 17.85
N LYS A 173 10.00 24.56 17.95
CA LYS A 173 9.72 25.99 17.82
C LYS A 173 9.45 26.39 16.37
N PRO A 174 8.48 27.30 16.12
CA PRO A 174 8.26 27.83 14.78
C PRO A 174 9.39 28.79 14.35
N PRO A 175 9.66 28.98 13.04
CA PRO A 175 9.07 28.20 11.93
C PRO A 175 9.59 26.77 11.89
N CYS A 176 8.74 25.80 11.56
CA CYS A 176 9.13 24.40 11.55
C CYS A 176 8.33 23.60 10.50
N VAL A 177 8.81 22.38 10.21
CA VAL A 177 8.14 21.35 9.38
C VAL A 177 7.84 20.14 10.24
N LEU A 178 6.64 19.55 10.07
CA LEU A 178 6.21 18.29 10.69
C LEU A 178 6.01 17.22 9.64
#